data_58bb8175c0054f30c83921d74d1253c3
#
_entry.id   58bb8175c0054f30c83921d74d1253c3
#
_cell.length_a   1.000
_cell.length_b   1.000
_cell.length_c   1.000
_cell.angle_alpha   90.00
_cell.angle_beta   90.00
_cell.angle_gamma   90.00
#
_symmetry.space_group_name_H-M   'P 1'
#
loop_
_entity.id
_entity.type
_entity.pdbx_description
1 polymer ?
#
loop_
_entity_poly.entity_id
_entity_poly.type
_entity_poly.pdbx_seq_one_letter_code
_entity_poly.pdbx_strand_id
1 'polypeptide(L)'
;MVITRFAPSPTGFLHIGNVRAALMNFLLAKKSAGSFILRIDDTDQERSKQEYVDAIKTDLEWLGLEWDRVEYQSSRLDLYNSASDKLRSIDLLYECFETPSELDLKRKKQLNMGKPPVYDRAALALSDEEKSNLRNNHGDGHWRFKLEQNRIEWEDGVLKDLSIDAASVSDPVLIRADGQYLYTLASVVDDIEMGITHVVRGSDHVTNTATQIQMIKALGGDVPNFAHHSLLTGPGGEALSKRLGTLALRDLREAGIEPAALCSLMARLGSSQPVELRVTLDEISKDFDLSIFGSAPTKFDEKDLYPLTHRYLQTLNLDDV
;
A
#
# COMPACT_ATOMS: atom_id res chain seq x y z
N MET A 1 -20.14 -3.54 -8.23
CA MET A 1 -19.68 -4.42 -7.12
C MET A 1 -18.39 -3.82 -6.56
N VAL A 2 -18.25 -3.71 -5.25
CA VAL A 2 -17.01 -3.26 -4.60
C VAL A 2 -15.98 -4.38 -4.66
N ILE A 3 -14.78 -4.09 -5.14
CA ILE A 3 -13.64 -5.01 -5.17
C ILE A 3 -12.47 -4.30 -4.48
N THR A 4 -11.99 -4.88 -3.40
CA THR A 4 -10.84 -4.38 -2.62
C THR A 4 -9.71 -5.40 -2.62
N ARG A 5 -8.52 -4.98 -2.18
CA ARG A 5 -7.39 -5.88 -2.01
C ARG A 5 -6.55 -5.51 -0.79
N PHE A 6 -6.02 -6.52 -0.14
CA PHE A 6 -4.86 -6.40 0.73
C PHE A 6 -3.62 -6.89 -0.02
N ALA A 7 -2.58 -6.08 -0.07
CA ALA A 7 -1.43 -6.29 -0.94
C ALA A 7 -0.10 -6.21 -0.14
N PRO A 8 0.15 -7.19 0.75
CA PRO A 8 1.38 -7.21 1.55
C PRO A 8 2.57 -7.74 0.74
N SER A 9 3.76 -7.12 0.94
CA SER A 9 5.02 -7.71 0.50
C SER A 9 5.49 -8.74 1.52
N PRO A 10 5.82 -9.99 1.11
CA PRO A 10 6.21 -11.06 2.03
C PRO A 10 7.70 -10.96 2.41
N THR A 11 8.09 -9.81 2.96
CA THR A 11 9.48 -9.49 3.38
C THR A 11 9.65 -9.49 4.90
N GLY A 12 8.61 -9.87 5.64
CA GLY A 12 8.54 -9.95 7.09
C GLY A 12 7.14 -10.34 7.56
N PHE A 13 6.99 -10.53 8.87
CA PHE A 13 5.70 -10.83 9.50
C PHE A 13 4.79 -9.60 9.51
N LEU A 14 3.46 -9.84 9.52
CA LEU A 14 2.49 -8.75 9.63
C LEU A 14 2.62 -8.05 10.98
N HIS A 15 2.51 -6.75 10.93
CA HIS A 15 2.40 -5.89 12.11
C HIS A 15 1.04 -5.21 12.17
N ILE A 16 0.73 -4.61 13.28
CA ILE A 16 -0.59 -4.01 13.55
C ILE A 16 -1.05 -2.99 12.49
N GLY A 17 -0.13 -2.27 11.86
CA GLY A 17 -0.44 -1.35 10.77
C GLY A 17 -0.94 -2.07 9.51
N ASN A 18 -0.39 -3.26 9.19
CA ASN A 18 -0.85 -4.11 8.10
C ASN A 18 -2.25 -4.65 8.39
N VAL A 19 -2.49 -5.07 9.64
CA VAL A 19 -3.80 -5.58 10.10
C VAL A 19 -4.89 -4.55 9.87
N ARG A 20 -4.62 -3.27 10.21
CA ARG A 20 -5.59 -2.18 9.98
C ARG A 20 -5.96 -2.05 8.50
N ALA A 21 -4.96 -2.04 7.63
CA ALA A 21 -5.20 -1.96 6.18
C ALA A 21 -5.98 -3.17 5.66
N ALA A 22 -5.62 -4.40 6.08
CA ALA A 22 -6.31 -5.62 5.71
C ALA A 22 -7.77 -5.60 6.16
N LEU A 23 -8.01 -5.29 7.44
CA LEU A 23 -9.34 -5.25 8.03
C LEU A 23 -10.25 -4.21 7.35
N MET A 24 -9.77 -2.99 7.11
CA MET A 24 -10.56 -1.95 6.44
C MET A 24 -10.99 -2.34 5.03
N ASN A 25 -10.08 -2.95 4.24
CA ASN A 25 -10.41 -3.46 2.90
C ASN A 25 -11.44 -4.58 2.97
N PHE A 26 -11.25 -5.54 3.89
CA PHE A 26 -12.18 -6.63 4.11
C PHE A 26 -13.58 -6.14 4.52
N LEU A 27 -13.66 -5.25 5.51
CA LEU A 27 -14.95 -4.73 6.01
C LEU A 27 -15.71 -3.93 4.94
N LEU A 28 -15.00 -3.16 4.10
CA LEU A 28 -15.60 -2.43 2.99
C LEU A 28 -16.18 -3.38 1.95
N ALA A 29 -15.45 -4.41 1.55
CA ALA A 29 -15.93 -5.44 0.64
C ALA A 29 -17.12 -6.17 1.22
N LYS A 30 -17.00 -6.66 2.48
CA LYS A 30 -18.05 -7.43 3.17
C LYS A 30 -19.36 -6.65 3.32
N LYS A 31 -19.29 -5.39 3.78
CA LYS A 31 -20.45 -4.50 3.89
C LYS A 31 -21.19 -4.32 2.57
N SER A 32 -20.46 -4.30 1.47
CA SER A 32 -20.98 -4.03 0.12
C SER A 32 -21.36 -5.31 -0.64
N ALA A 33 -21.33 -6.50 0.00
CA ALA A 33 -21.43 -7.80 -0.66
C ALA A 33 -20.51 -7.88 -1.89
N GLY A 34 -19.30 -7.33 -1.74
CA GLY A 34 -18.27 -7.24 -2.76
C GLY A 34 -17.23 -8.35 -2.64
N SER A 35 -16.04 -8.12 -3.17
CA SER A 35 -14.93 -9.09 -3.18
C SER A 35 -13.70 -8.52 -2.50
N PHE A 36 -13.02 -9.36 -1.72
CA PHE A 36 -11.75 -9.07 -1.06
C PHE A 36 -10.66 -9.99 -1.59
N ILE A 37 -9.62 -9.42 -2.19
CA ILE A 37 -8.52 -10.15 -2.84
C ILE A 37 -7.27 -10.05 -1.97
N LEU A 38 -6.58 -11.18 -1.77
CA LEU A 38 -5.23 -11.20 -1.22
C LEU A 38 -4.23 -11.17 -2.40
N ARG A 39 -3.44 -10.09 -2.52
CA ARG A 39 -2.35 -10.01 -3.49
C ARG A 39 -1.01 -10.03 -2.76
N ILE A 40 -0.19 -11.01 -3.07
CA ILE A 40 1.17 -11.11 -2.54
C ILE A 40 2.10 -10.32 -3.45
N ASP A 41 2.63 -9.20 -2.94
CA ASP A 41 3.52 -8.30 -3.68
C ASP A 41 4.98 -8.80 -3.54
N ASP A 42 5.32 -9.87 -4.28
CA ASP A 42 6.55 -10.66 -4.20
C ASP A 42 7.52 -10.43 -5.37
N THR A 43 7.49 -9.25 -5.99
CA THR A 43 8.42 -8.88 -7.08
C THR A 43 9.87 -8.78 -6.61
N ASP A 44 10.12 -8.49 -5.35
CA ASP A 44 11.46 -8.50 -4.75
C ASP A 44 11.81 -9.92 -4.29
N GLN A 45 12.38 -10.71 -5.20
CA GLN A 45 12.67 -12.13 -4.97
C GLN A 45 13.75 -12.36 -3.88
N GLU A 46 14.64 -11.40 -3.65
CA GLU A 46 15.71 -11.55 -2.64
C GLU A 46 15.13 -11.46 -1.22
N ARG A 47 14.15 -10.59 -1.01
CA ARG A 47 13.56 -10.36 0.32
C ARG A 47 12.26 -11.13 0.54
N SER A 48 11.60 -11.57 -0.53
CA SER A 48 10.36 -12.34 -0.43
C SER A 48 10.66 -13.79 -0.05
N LYS A 49 9.98 -14.28 0.97
CA LYS A 49 10.15 -15.65 1.46
C LYS A 49 8.82 -16.35 1.64
N GLN A 50 8.78 -17.66 1.34
CA GLN A 50 7.58 -18.48 1.50
C GLN A 50 7.09 -18.50 2.95
N GLU A 51 7.99 -18.52 3.93
CA GLU A 51 7.63 -18.46 5.35
C GLU A 51 6.77 -17.24 5.72
N TYR A 52 7.03 -16.08 5.07
CA TYR A 52 6.23 -14.87 5.29
C TYR A 52 4.89 -14.91 4.54
N VAL A 53 4.84 -15.56 3.37
CA VAL A 53 3.57 -15.78 2.67
C VAL A 53 2.64 -16.66 3.52
N ASP A 54 3.17 -17.74 4.07
CA ASP A 54 2.41 -18.67 4.91
C ASP A 54 1.96 -17.98 6.20
N ALA A 55 2.84 -17.19 6.83
CA ALA A 55 2.50 -16.41 8.00
C ALA A 55 1.41 -15.37 7.73
N ILE A 56 1.47 -14.65 6.59
CA ILE A 56 0.42 -13.70 6.18
C ILE A 56 -0.95 -14.40 6.10
N LYS A 57 -1.02 -15.57 5.46
CA LYS A 57 -2.27 -16.33 5.35
C LYS A 57 -2.77 -16.78 6.71
N THR A 58 -1.90 -17.38 7.51
CA THR A 58 -2.23 -17.82 8.88
C THR A 58 -2.73 -16.67 9.75
N ASP A 59 -2.12 -15.50 9.63
CA ASP A 59 -2.52 -14.32 10.40
C ASP A 59 -3.89 -13.78 9.94
N LEU A 60 -4.18 -13.77 8.63
CA LEU A 60 -5.49 -13.38 8.11
C LEU A 60 -6.57 -14.39 8.48
N GLU A 61 -6.28 -15.69 8.41
CA GLU A 61 -7.17 -16.78 8.84
C GLU A 61 -7.51 -16.65 10.34
N TRP A 62 -6.49 -16.40 11.17
CA TRP A 62 -6.68 -16.17 12.60
C TRP A 62 -7.60 -14.98 12.88
N LEU A 63 -7.51 -13.91 12.08
CA LEU A 63 -8.39 -12.74 12.17
C LEU A 63 -9.81 -13.01 11.60
N GLY A 64 -10.02 -14.13 10.92
CA GLY A 64 -11.26 -14.43 10.19
C GLY A 64 -11.42 -13.62 8.89
N LEU A 65 -10.34 -13.06 8.35
CA LEU A 65 -10.36 -12.29 7.11
C LEU A 65 -10.21 -13.23 5.91
N GLU A 66 -11.30 -13.86 5.50
CA GLU A 66 -11.35 -14.73 4.33
C GLU A 66 -11.25 -13.91 3.04
N TRP A 67 -10.50 -14.42 2.06
CA TRP A 67 -10.33 -13.80 0.75
C TRP A 67 -10.94 -14.67 -0.36
N ASP A 68 -11.46 -14.03 -1.40
CA ASP A 68 -12.09 -14.73 -2.51
C ASP A 68 -11.06 -15.41 -3.44
N ARG A 69 -9.87 -14.82 -3.56
CA ARG A 69 -8.74 -15.36 -4.33
C ARG A 69 -7.42 -14.79 -3.86
N VAL A 70 -6.34 -15.52 -4.13
CA VAL A 70 -4.97 -15.07 -3.92
C VAL A 70 -4.26 -14.91 -5.26
N GLU A 71 -3.50 -13.84 -5.40
CA GLU A 71 -2.71 -13.53 -6.59
C GLU A 71 -1.26 -13.23 -6.18
N TYR A 72 -0.30 -13.59 -7.04
CA TYR A 72 1.12 -13.37 -6.81
C TYR A 72 1.69 -12.49 -7.90
N GLN A 73 2.38 -11.42 -7.56
CA GLN A 73 2.98 -10.51 -8.55
C GLN A 73 4.07 -11.19 -9.37
N SER A 74 4.83 -12.09 -8.78
CA SER A 74 5.89 -12.86 -9.47
C SER A 74 5.37 -13.71 -10.63
N SER A 75 4.10 -14.09 -10.64
CA SER A 75 3.47 -14.85 -11.73
C SER A 75 2.87 -13.97 -12.84
N ARG A 76 2.99 -12.65 -12.75
CA ARG A 76 2.28 -11.68 -13.61
C ARG A 76 3.21 -10.81 -14.46
N LEU A 77 4.48 -11.20 -14.60
CA LEU A 77 5.52 -10.42 -15.27
C LEU A 77 5.17 -10.08 -16.74
N ASP A 78 4.45 -10.96 -17.45
CA ASP A 78 4.02 -10.71 -18.83
C ASP A 78 3.05 -9.53 -18.94
N LEU A 79 2.20 -9.33 -17.94
CA LEU A 79 1.31 -8.17 -17.88
C LEU A 79 2.11 -6.86 -17.67
N TYR A 80 3.14 -6.91 -16.82
CA TYR A 80 4.02 -5.75 -16.60
C TYR A 80 4.86 -5.43 -17.83
N ASN A 81 5.35 -6.45 -18.55
CA ASN A 81 6.01 -6.27 -19.84
C ASN A 81 5.09 -5.56 -20.84
N SER A 82 3.87 -6.08 -21.02
CA SER A 82 2.87 -5.51 -21.94
C SER A 82 2.50 -4.07 -21.59
N ALA A 83 2.32 -3.77 -20.30
CA ALA A 83 2.04 -2.42 -19.83
C ALA A 83 3.23 -1.47 -20.08
N SER A 84 4.46 -1.95 -19.85
CA SER A 84 5.68 -1.19 -20.11
C SER A 84 5.83 -0.85 -21.59
N ASP A 85 5.57 -1.80 -22.48
CA ASP A 85 5.62 -1.60 -23.93
C ASP A 85 4.56 -0.61 -24.39
N LYS A 86 3.36 -0.67 -23.82
CA LYS A 86 2.32 0.34 -24.06
C LYS A 86 2.79 1.73 -23.64
N LEU A 87 3.34 1.88 -22.43
CA LEU A 87 3.84 3.18 -21.95
C LEU A 87 5.02 3.70 -22.80
N ARG A 88 5.91 2.82 -23.30
CA ARG A 88 6.98 3.20 -24.24
C ARG A 88 6.41 3.69 -25.56
N SER A 89 5.40 3.00 -26.11
CA SER A 89 4.80 3.33 -27.40
C SER A 89 4.09 4.69 -27.45
N ILE A 90 3.76 5.24 -26.27
CA ILE A 90 3.13 6.55 -26.12
C ILE A 90 4.05 7.60 -25.49
N ASP A 91 5.37 7.36 -25.46
CA ASP A 91 6.40 8.24 -24.92
C ASP A 91 6.23 8.64 -23.44
N LEU A 92 5.59 7.79 -22.65
CA LEU A 92 5.41 7.98 -21.21
C LEU A 92 6.35 7.14 -20.35
N LEU A 93 7.17 6.27 -20.93
CA LEU A 93 8.22 5.51 -20.24
C LEU A 93 9.55 5.78 -20.94
N TYR A 94 10.50 6.37 -20.22
CA TYR A 94 11.79 6.75 -20.78
C TYR A 94 12.96 6.24 -19.94
N GLU A 95 14.07 5.98 -20.61
CA GLU A 95 15.28 5.39 -20.01
C GLU A 95 16.20 6.46 -19.43
N CYS A 96 16.74 6.18 -18.26
CA CYS A 96 17.64 7.03 -17.49
C CYS A 96 18.89 6.23 -17.10
N PHE A 97 20.04 6.88 -17.11
CA PHE A 97 21.33 6.22 -16.91
C PHE A 97 22.07 6.72 -15.66
N GLU A 98 21.51 7.68 -14.93
CA GLU A 98 22.14 8.20 -13.73
C GLU A 98 22.23 7.12 -12.64
N THR A 99 23.39 7.01 -12.06
CA THR A 99 23.65 6.14 -10.91
C THR A 99 22.97 6.67 -9.64
N PRO A 100 22.73 5.83 -8.63
CA PRO A 100 22.20 6.27 -7.33
C PRO A 100 23.04 7.40 -6.70
N SER A 101 24.36 7.36 -6.85
CA SER A 101 25.28 8.39 -6.33
C SER A 101 25.11 9.73 -7.03
N GLU A 102 24.93 9.74 -8.34
CA GLU A 102 24.68 10.97 -9.13
C GLU A 102 23.32 11.56 -8.77
N LEU A 103 22.29 10.72 -8.65
CA LEU A 103 20.95 11.16 -8.22
C LEU A 103 20.98 11.76 -6.81
N ASP A 104 21.70 11.14 -5.88
CA ASP A 104 21.86 11.68 -4.51
C ASP A 104 22.60 13.03 -4.50
N LEU A 105 23.63 13.17 -5.34
CA LEU A 105 24.35 14.43 -5.50
C LEU A 105 23.46 15.55 -6.07
N LYS A 106 22.66 15.25 -7.12
CA LYS A 106 21.65 16.17 -7.67
C LYS A 106 20.65 16.59 -6.61
N ARG A 107 20.13 15.63 -5.84
CA ARG A 107 19.18 15.87 -4.75
C ARG A 107 19.76 16.79 -3.67
N LYS A 108 20.98 16.51 -3.21
CA LYS A 108 21.67 17.36 -2.21
C LYS A 108 21.89 18.78 -2.73
N LYS A 109 22.27 18.92 -4.01
CA LYS A 109 22.45 20.24 -4.64
C LYS A 109 21.12 21.03 -4.64
N GLN A 110 20.01 20.41 -5.01
CA GLN A 110 18.68 21.05 -5.00
C GLN A 110 18.29 21.50 -3.59
N LEU A 111 18.45 20.63 -2.59
CA LEU A 111 18.15 20.94 -1.19
C LEU A 111 19.01 22.13 -0.68
N ASN A 112 20.30 22.16 -0.99
CA ASN A 112 21.21 23.27 -0.64
C ASN A 112 20.81 24.60 -1.31
N MET A 113 20.11 24.52 -2.45
CA MET A 113 19.57 25.69 -3.15
C MET A 113 18.14 26.08 -2.65
N GLY A 114 17.62 25.42 -1.62
CA GLY A 114 16.25 25.61 -1.12
C GLY A 114 15.15 25.12 -2.08
N LYS A 115 15.49 24.26 -3.04
CA LYS A 115 14.55 23.71 -4.01
C LYS A 115 14.09 22.30 -3.58
N PRO A 116 12.85 21.90 -3.91
CA PRO A 116 12.43 20.52 -3.70
C PRO A 116 13.30 19.58 -4.55
N PRO A 117 13.64 18.38 -4.02
CA PRO A 117 14.51 17.42 -4.70
C PRO A 117 13.73 16.62 -5.77
N VAL A 118 13.32 17.29 -6.82
CA VAL A 118 12.61 16.71 -7.97
C VAL A 118 13.60 16.33 -9.06
N TYR A 119 13.43 15.17 -9.68
CA TYR A 119 14.24 14.72 -10.81
C TYR A 119 14.14 15.71 -11.99
N ASP A 120 15.28 16.13 -12.51
CA ASP A 120 15.40 17.20 -13.51
C ASP A 120 15.09 16.77 -14.94
N ARG A 121 14.72 15.50 -15.17
CA ARG A 121 14.42 14.94 -16.48
C ARG A 121 15.57 15.04 -17.49
N ALA A 122 16.80 15.09 -17.02
CA ALA A 122 17.98 15.27 -17.89
C ALA A 122 18.05 14.19 -18.99
N ALA A 123 17.60 12.97 -18.69
CA ALA A 123 17.57 11.87 -19.65
C ALA A 123 16.66 12.10 -20.87
N LEU A 124 15.66 12.98 -20.79
CA LEU A 124 14.80 13.33 -21.94
C LEU A 124 15.51 14.19 -23.00
N ALA A 125 16.62 14.82 -22.63
CA ALA A 125 17.42 15.63 -23.55
C ALA A 125 18.50 14.83 -24.30
N LEU A 126 18.72 13.56 -23.94
CA LEU A 126 19.72 12.68 -24.56
C LEU A 126 19.29 12.26 -25.97
N SER A 127 20.22 12.40 -26.94
CA SER A 127 20.04 11.82 -28.27
C SER A 127 20.15 10.28 -28.24
N ASP A 128 19.70 9.63 -29.29
CA ASP A 128 19.77 8.17 -29.41
C ASP A 128 21.24 7.68 -29.45
N GLU A 129 22.16 8.47 -30.02
CA GLU A 129 23.58 8.19 -30.00
C GLU A 129 24.17 8.25 -28.59
N GLU A 130 23.80 9.27 -27.80
CA GLU A 130 24.22 9.39 -26.41
C GLU A 130 23.66 8.25 -25.54
N LYS A 131 22.40 7.89 -25.71
CA LYS A 131 21.80 6.74 -25.03
C LYS A 131 22.52 5.43 -25.39
N SER A 132 22.84 5.22 -26.67
CA SER A 132 23.60 4.04 -27.13
C SER A 132 24.98 3.96 -26.52
N ASN A 133 25.68 5.11 -26.45
CA ASN A 133 26.99 5.19 -25.82
C ASN A 133 26.93 4.92 -24.32
N LEU A 134 25.89 5.43 -23.63
CA LEU A 134 25.66 5.17 -22.21
C LEU A 134 25.39 3.69 -21.94
N ARG A 135 24.54 3.03 -22.75
CA ARG A 135 24.31 1.58 -22.63
C ARG A 135 25.59 0.77 -22.81
N ASN A 136 26.39 1.11 -23.81
CA ASN A 136 27.67 0.42 -24.07
C ASN A 136 28.68 0.58 -22.92
N ASN A 137 28.70 1.73 -22.24
CA ASN A 137 29.68 2.05 -21.20
C ASN A 137 29.19 1.68 -19.77
N HIS A 138 27.89 1.75 -19.51
CA HIS A 138 27.31 1.64 -18.16
C HIS A 138 26.27 0.51 -18.03
N GLY A 139 25.91 -0.16 -19.13
CA GLY A 139 24.83 -1.14 -19.17
C GLY A 139 23.45 -0.50 -19.33
N ASP A 140 22.41 -1.33 -19.19
CA ASP A 140 21.02 -0.89 -19.32
C ASP A 140 20.67 0.16 -18.26
N GLY A 141 19.85 1.13 -18.67
CA GLY A 141 19.33 2.15 -17.77
C GLY A 141 18.12 1.70 -16.97
N HIS A 142 17.76 2.50 -16.00
CA HIS A 142 16.48 2.36 -15.31
C HIS A 142 15.39 3.17 -16.02
N TRP A 143 14.12 2.79 -15.88
CA TRP A 143 13.02 3.41 -16.61
C TRP A 143 12.10 4.20 -15.69
N ARG A 144 11.80 5.45 -16.11
CA ARG A 144 10.90 6.35 -15.38
C ARG A 144 9.63 6.63 -16.14
N PHE A 145 8.53 6.72 -15.40
CA PHE A 145 7.26 7.21 -15.93
C PHE A 145 7.24 8.73 -15.98
N LYS A 146 6.98 9.28 -17.16
CA LYS A 146 6.92 10.71 -17.40
C LYS A 146 5.57 11.28 -16.93
N LEU A 147 5.59 11.92 -15.78
CA LEU A 147 4.40 12.59 -15.23
C LEU A 147 4.03 13.82 -16.05
N GLU A 148 2.75 14.00 -16.32
CA GLU A 148 2.24 15.31 -16.72
C GLU A 148 2.37 16.27 -15.54
N GLN A 149 2.94 17.45 -15.81
CA GLN A 149 3.18 18.47 -14.77
C GLN A 149 1.94 19.33 -14.55
N ASN A 150 0.86 18.67 -14.17
CA ASN A 150 -0.42 19.29 -13.85
C ASN A 150 -0.83 18.95 -12.41
N ARG A 151 -1.89 19.59 -11.95
CA ARG A 151 -2.47 19.31 -10.65
C ARG A 151 -3.42 18.11 -10.75
N ILE A 152 -3.21 17.13 -9.86
CA ILE A 152 -4.06 15.93 -9.77
C ILE A 152 -4.94 16.07 -8.54
N GLU A 153 -6.23 16.01 -8.77
CA GLU A 153 -7.27 16.15 -7.75
C GLU A 153 -8.13 14.90 -7.68
N TRP A 154 -8.50 14.50 -6.48
CA TRP A 154 -9.43 13.41 -6.25
C TRP A 154 -10.13 13.57 -4.90
N GLU A 155 -11.30 12.97 -4.77
CA GLU A 155 -12.00 12.83 -3.49
C GLU A 155 -11.50 11.56 -2.81
N ASP A 156 -11.01 11.70 -1.58
CA ASP A 156 -10.51 10.58 -0.76
C ASP A 156 -11.56 10.18 0.26
N GLY A 157 -11.78 8.88 0.41
CA GLY A 157 -12.80 8.35 1.31
C GLY A 157 -12.62 8.72 2.79
N VAL A 158 -11.40 9.07 3.20
CA VAL A 158 -11.06 9.48 4.57
C VAL A 158 -10.61 10.93 4.62
N LEU A 159 -9.66 11.32 3.78
CA LEU A 159 -8.99 12.63 3.81
C LEU A 159 -9.75 13.72 3.05
N LYS A 160 -10.87 13.39 2.39
CA LYS A 160 -11.72 14.27 1.60
C LYS A 160 -10.99 14.80 0.34
N ASP A 161 -11.21 16.04 -0.05
CA ASP A 161 -10.62 16.61 -1.26
C ASP A 161 -9.09 16.71 -1.12
N LEU A 162 -8.38 16.00 -1.98
CA LEU A 162 -6.93 16.03 -2.08
C LEU A 162 -6.48 16.59 -3.42
N SER A 163 -5.35 17.30 -3.38
CA SER A 163 -4.76 17.93 -4.55
C SER A 163 -3.24 17.89 -4.46
N ILE A 164 -2.60 17.26 -5.43
CA ILE A 164 -1.15 17.15 -5.54
C ILE A 164 -0.69 17.83 -6.83
N ASP A 165 0.27 18.74 -6.71
CA ASP A 165 0.96 19.31 -7.86
C ASP A 165 2.03 18.32 -8.36
N ALA A 166 1.78 17.66 -9.48
CA ALA A 166 2.70 16.68 -10.04
C ALA A 166 4.05 17.29 -10.47
N ALA A 167 4.13 18.62 -10.68
CA ALA A 167 5.41 19.29 -10.92
C ALA A 167 6.35 19.26 -9.70
N SER A 168 5.80 19.04 -8.50
CA SER A 168 6.60 18.88 -7.26
C SER A 168 6.99 17.42 -6.97
N VAL A 169 6.60 16.48 -7.82
CA VAL A 169 6.85 15.04 -7.67
C VAL A 169 7.85 14.60 -8.74
N SER A 170 8.85 13.81 -8.35
CA SER A 170 9.78 13.20 -9.31
C SER A 170 9.08 12.15 -10.15
N ASP A 171 9.43 12.06 -11.43
CA ASP A 171 9.04 10.93 -12.27
C ASP A 171 9.49 9.63 -11.60
N PRO A 172 8.56 8.72 -11.27
CA PRO A 172 8.91 7.51 -10.53
C PRO A 172 9.69 6.53 -11.39
N VAL A 173 10.65 5.84 -10.79
CA VAL A 173 11.27 4.68 -11.42
C VAL A 173 10.26 3.54 -11.41
N LEU A 174 10.03 2.94 -12.56
CA LEU A 174 9.12 1.80 -12.72
C LEU A 174 9.87 0.48 -12.90
N ILE A 175 11.05 0.54 -13.56
CA ILE A 175 11.88 -0.62 -13.86
C ILE A 175 13.32 -0.26 -13.52
N ARG A 176 13.97 -1.10 -12.74
CA ARG A 176 15.41 -0.96 -12.44
C ARG A 176 16.27 -1.34 -13.63
N ALA A 177 17.55 -0.98 -13.58
CA ALA A 177 18.53 -1.34 -14.61
C ALA A 177 18.72 -2.87 -14.76
N ASP A 178 18.46 -3.65 -13.72
CA ASP A 178 18.46 -5.12 -13.73
C ASP A 178 17.16 -5.73 -14.28
N GLY A 179 16.22 -4.90 -14.73
CA GLY A 179 14.91 -5.32 -15.25
C GLY A 179 13.84 -5.55 -14.20
N GLN A 180 14.14 -5.40 -12.91
CA GLN A 180 13.16 -5.60 -11.84
C GLN A 180 12.06 -4.53 -11.89
N TYR A 181 10.81 -4.97 -11.91
CA TYR A 181 9.64 -4.09 -11.78
C TYR A 181 9.48 -3.58 -10.35
N LEU A 182 9.21 -2.29 -10.21
CA LEU A 182 8.98 -1.67 -8.92
C LEU A 182 7.48 -1.56 -8.61
N TYR A 183 7.19 -1.40 -7.33
CA TYR A 183 5.86 -1.33 -6.73
C TYR A 183 4.84 -0.52 -7.56
N THR A 184 5.23 0.68 -8.02
CA THR A 184 4.28 1.60 -8.66
C THR A 184 3.68 1.03 -9.95
N LEU A 185 4.48 0.39 -10.82
CA LEU A 185 3.97 -0.23 -12.04
C LEU A 185 3.17 -1.49 -11.73
N ALA A 186 3.75 -2.41 -10.96
CA ALA A 186 3.13 -3.68 -10.66
C ALA A 186 1.77 -3.49 -9.98
N SER A 187 1.68 -2.59 -8.97
CA SER A 187 0.42 -2.33 -8.27
C SER A 187 -0.64 -1.72 -9.16
N VAL A 188 -0.29 -0.81 -10.09
CA VAL A 188 -1.25 -0.20 -11.01
C VAL A 188 -1.77 -1.20 -12.02
N VAL A 189 -0.89 -1.97 -12.64
CA VAL A 189 -1.28 -2.99 -13.63
C VAL A 189 -2.19 -4.02 -12.98
N ASP A 190 -1.85 -4.49 -11.80
CA ASP A 190 -2.65 -5.45 -11.06
C ASP A 190 -4.00 -4.88 -10.63
N ASP A 191 -4.04 -3.66 -10.13
CA ASP A 191 -5.30 -3.03 -9.72
C ASP A 191 -6.26 -2.87 -10.93
N ILE A 192 -5.72 -2.59 -12.14
CA ILE A 192 -6.51 -2.56 -13.39
C ILE A 192 -7.00 -3.96 -13.75
N GLU A 193 -6.10 -4.94 -13.85
CA GLU A 193 -6.40 -6.29 -14.30
C GLU A 193 -7.32 -7.07 -13.35
N MET A 194 -7.22 -6.79 -12.05
CA MET A 194 -8.09 -7.37 -11.03
C MET A 194 -9.43 -6.65 -10.91
N GLY A 195 -9.62 -5.51 -11.58
CA GLY A 195 -10.83 -4.70 -11.52
C GLY A 195 -11.04 -4.08 -10.14
N ILE A 196 -9.95 -3.67 -9.46
CA ILE A 196 -10.03 -3.06 -8.13
C ILE A 196 -10.80 -1.74 -8.21
N THR A 197 -11.86 -1.65 -7.44
CA THR A 197 -12.72 -0.45 -7.41
C THR A 197 -12.41 0.48 -6.24
N HIS A 198 -11.82 -0.04 -5.18
CA HIS A 198 -11.46 0.71 -3.97
C HIS A 198 -10.08 0.32 -3.47
N VAL A 199 -9.26 1.32 -3.18
CA VAL A 199 -7.91 1.18 -2.63
C VAL A 199 -7.86 1.84 -1.26
N VAL A 200 -7.92 1.03 -0.19
CA VAL A 200 -7.78 1.50 1.20
C VAL A 200 -6.37 1.20 1.68
N ARG A 201 -5.64 2.21 2.17
CA ARG A 201 -4.24 2.07 2.58
C ARG A 201 -3.77 3.18 3.52
N GLY A 202 -2.53 3.13 3.98
CA GLY A 202 -1.94 4.16 4.84
C GLY A 202 -1.76 5.50 4.14
N SER A 203 -1.87 6.60 4.88
CA SER A 203 -1.74 7.98 4.39
C SER A 203 -0.34 8.36 3.89
N ASP A 204 0.68 7.54 4.17
CA ASP A 204 2.02 7.65 3.60
C ASP A 204 2.05 7.42 2.07
N HIS A 205 1.00 6.82 1.51
CA HIS A 205 0.84 6.60 0.08
C HIS A 205 0.10 7.71 -0.68
N VAL A 206 -0.31 8.80 -0.04
CA VAL A 206 -1.09 9.89 -0.69
C VAL A 206 -0.38 10.44 -1.93
N THR A 207 0.92 10.72 -1.86
CA THR A 207 1.69 11.20 -3.02
C THR A 207 1.75 10.16 -4.15
N ASN A 208 1.84 8.87 -3.81
CA ASN A 208 1.84 7.80 -4.79
C ASN A 208 0.51 7.74 -5.57
N THR A 209 -0.60 8.11 -4.93
CA THR A 209 -1.92 8.13 -5.56
C THR A 209 -1.98 9.04 -6.77
N ALA A 210 -1.43 10.25 -6.69
CA ALA A 210 -1.40 11.18 -7.83
C ALA A 210 -0.64 10.57 -9.04
N THR A 211 0.49 9.91 -8.78
CA THR A 211 1.26 9.19 -9.79
C THR A 211 0.48 8.01 -10.38
N GLN A 212 -0.16 7.23 -9.52
CA GLN A 212 -0.93 6.05 -9.94
C GLN A 212 -2.16 6.44 -10.75
N ILE A 213 -2.86 7.52 -10.40
CA ILE A 213 -3.99 8.04 -11.20
C ILE A 213 -3.57 8.37 -12.63
N GLN A 214 -2.42 9.05 -12.80
CA GLN A 214 -1.91 9.35 -14.14
C GLN A 214 -1.57 8.07 -14.92
N MET A 215 -0.92 7.11 -14.27
CA MET A 215 -0.52 5.85 -14.90
C MET A 215 -1.74 4.99 -15.26
N ILE A 216 -2.74 4.89 -14.39
CA ILE A 216 -4.00 4.17 -14.66
C ILE A 216 -4.67 4.74 -15.91
N LYS A 217 -4.78 6.07 -16.01
CA LYS A 217 -5.36 6.75 -17.19
C LYS A 217 -4.53 6.49 -18.45
N ALA A 218 -3.19 6.54 -18.37
CA ALA A 218 -2.30 6.25 -19.49
C ALA A 218 -2.43 4.82 -19.99
N LEU A 219 -2.67 3.88 -19.09
CA LEU A 219 -2.92 2.47 -19.41
C LEU A 219 -4.39 2.19 -19.81
N GLY A 220 -5.26 3.20 -19.78
CA GLY A 220 -6.67 3.08 -20.16
C GLY A 220 -7.54 2.31 -19.17
N GLY A 221 -7.11 2.25 -17.90
CA GLY A 221 -7.87 1.65 -16.81
C GLY A 221 -8.83 2.64 -16.14
N ASP A 222 -9.76 2.10 -15.38
CA ASP A 222 -10.66 2.88 -14.53
C ASP A 222 -9.95 3.24 -13.22
N VAL A 223 -10.01 4.53 -12.83
CA VAL A 223 -9.40 5.00 -11.59
C VAL A 223 -10.25 4.54 -10.40
N PRO A 224 -9.68 3.76 -9.46
CA PRO A 224 -10.42 3.33 -8.28
C PRO A 224 -10.69 4.50 -7.32
N ASN A 225 -11.64 4.32 -6.41
CA ASN A 225 -11.82 5.19 -5.27
C ASN A 225 -10.69 4.95 -4.26
N PHE A 226 -10.00 6.01 -3.87
CA PHE A 226 -8.93 5.92 -2.88
C PHE A 226 -9.43 6.33 -1.50
N ALA A 227 -8.89 5.67 -0.47
CA ALA A 227 -9.11 6.04 0.92
C ALA A 227 -7.81 5.84 1.73
N HIS A 228 -7.32 6.91 2.33
CA HIS A 228 -6.06 6.90 3.06
C HIS A 228 -6.31 7.05 4.56
N HIS A 229 -6.21 5.93 5.30
CA HIS A 229 -6.34 5.96 6.75
C HIS A 229 -5.06 6.54 7.40
N SER A 230 -5.22 7.18 8.53
CA SER A 230 -4.11 7.71 9.33
C SER A 230 -3.15 6.59 9.78
N LEU A 231 -1.87 6.93 9.88
CA LEU A 231 -0.86 6.00 10.40
C LEU A 231 -1.05 5.80 11.91
N LEU A 232 -0.74 4.59 12.37
CA LEU A 232 -0.71 4.29 13.79
C LEU A 232 0.60 4.79 14.40
N THR A 233 0.47 5.35 15.60
CA THR A 233 1.60 5.75 16.46
C THR A 233 1.52 5.03 17.78
N GLY A 234 2.62 4.94 18.49
CA GLY A 234 2.65 4.45 19.87
C GLY A 234 1.94 5.41 20.84
N PRO A 235 1.76 5.00 22.11
CA PRO A 235 1.08 5.79 23.12
C PRO A 235 1.72 7.18 23.34
N GLY A 236 3.04 7.30 23.16
CA GLY A 236 3.81 8.56 23.26
C GLY A 236 3.81 9.39 21.97
N GLY A 237 3.15 8.93 20.88
CA GLY A 237 3.14 9.60 19.59
C GLY A 237 4.34 9.23 18.68
N GLU A 238 5.21 8.33 19.13
CA GLU A 238 6.33 7.81 18.33
C GLU A 238 5.84 6.92 17.19
N ALA A 239 6.59 6.91 16.08
CA ALA A 239 6.27 6.02 14.97
C ALA A 239 6.36 4.56 15.41
N LEU A 240 5.35 3.74 15.11
CA LEU A 240 5.36 2.31 15.41
C LEU A 240 6.54 1.58 14.75
N SER A 241 7.05 2.09 13.61
CA SER A 241 8.23 1.52 12.94
C SER A 241 9.48 1.44 13.82
N LYS A 242 9.61 2.27 14.86
CA LYS A 242 10.72 2.19 15.84
C LYS A 242 10.53 1.08 16.88
N ARG A 243 9.32 0.54 16.98
CA ARG A 243 8.95 -0.56 17.89
C ARG A 243 8.51 -1.84 17.15
N LEU A 244 8.64 -1.89 15.83
CA LEU A 244 8.15 -2.99 14.99
C LEU A 244 8.67 -4.39 15.38
N GLY A 245 9.72 -4.49 16.16
CA GLY A 245 10.14 -5.76 16.75
C GLY A 245 9.24 -6.28 17.89
N THR A 246 8.26 -5.48 18.36
CA THR A 246 7.43 -5.81 19.54
C THR A 246 5.93 -5.83 19.28
N LEU A 247 5.47 -5.60 18.04
CA LEU A 247 4.06 -5.55 17.67
C LEU A 247 3.75 -6.36 16.42
N ALA A 248 4.46 -7.50 16.26
CA ALA A 248 4.08 -8.50 15.27
C ALA A 248 2.74 -9.12 15.69
N LEU A 249 1.88 -9.40 14.72
CA LEU A 249 0.56 -9.97 15.02
C LEU A 249 0.64 -11.30 15.76
N ARG A 250 1.64 -12.12 15.41
CA ARG A 250 1.90 -13.38 16.12
C ARG A 250 2.17 -13.20 17.62
N ASP A 251 2.85 -12.10 18.00
CA ASP A 251 3.19 -11.84 19.41
C ASP A 251 1.92 -11.52 20.21
N LEU A 252 0.97 -10.79 19.61
CA LEU A 252 -0.36 -10.54 20.21
C LEU A 252 -1.16 -11.84 20.35
N ARG A 253 -1.12 -12.71 19.33
CA ARG A 253 -1.76 -14.02 19.38
C ARG A 253 -1.16 -14.90 20.48
N GLU A 254 0.17 -14.96 20.59
CA GLU A 254 0.87 -15.69 21.64
C GLU A 254 0.61 -15.13 23.04
N ALA A 255 0.37 -13.82 23.16
CA ALA A 255 -0.05 -13.16 24.39
C ALA A 255 -1.54 -13.41 24.76
N GLY A 256 -2.26 -14.22 23.97
CA GLY A 256 -3.66 -14.55 24.23
C GLY A 256 -4.66 -13.44 23.91
N ILE A 257 -4.31 -12.53 23.01
CA ILE A 257 -5.25 -11.55 22.48
C ILE A 257 -6.21 -12.23 21.52
N GLU A 258 -7.50 -12.00 21.72
CA GLU A 258 -8.55 -12.57 20.89
C GLU A 258 -8.74 -11.77 19.58
N PRO A 259 -8.96 -12.45 18.44
CA PRO A 259 -9.17 -11.79 17.13
C PRO A 259 -10.30 -10.77 17.16
N ALA A 260 -11.43 -11.13 17.81
CA ALA A 260 -12.59 -10.26 17.94
C ALA A 260 -12.27 -8.94 18.67
N ALA A 261 -11.41 -8.99 19.70
CA ALA A 261 -10.97 -7.82 20.44
C ALA A 261 -10.10 -6.91 19.54
N LEU A 262 -9.15 -7.51 18.80
CA LEU A 262 -8.27 -6.78 17.89
C LEU A 262 -9.08 -6.15 16.74
N CYS A 263 -9.95 -6.90 16.08
CA CYS A 263 -10.78 -6.40 14.99
C CYS A 263 -11.73 -5.29 15.46
N SER A 264 -12.34 -5.43 16.65
CA SER A 264 -13.20 -4.39 17.23
C SER A 264 -12.45 -3.08 17.46
N LEU A 265 -11.24 -3.17 18.04
CA LEU A 265 -10.39 -1.98 18.26
C LEU A 265 -10.00 -1.35 16.93
N MET A 266 -9.42 -2.12 16.00
CA MET A 266 -8.92 -1.60 14.72
C MET A 266 -10.02 -0.99 13.84
N ALA A 267 -11.23 -1.51 13.89
CA ALA A 267 -12.37 -1.02 13.12
C ALA A 267 -12.92 0.32 13.64
N ARG A 268 -12.50 0.79 14.81
CA ARG A 268 -12.96 2.05 15.42
C ARG A 268 -11.85 3.01 15.77
N LEU A 269 -10.63 2.52 15.89
CA LEU A 269 -9.48 3.31 16.30
C LEU A 269 -9.21 4.47 15.33
N GLY A 270 -9.21 5.71 15.82
CA GLY A 270 -9.09 6.93 15.01
C GLY A 270 -10.39 7.37 14.33
N SER A 271 -11.51 6.79 14.70
CA SER A 271 -12.84 7.26 14.31
C SER A 271 -13.49 8.11 15.42
N SER A 272 -14.62 8.72 15.08
CA SER A 272 -15.47 9.45 16.06
C SER A 272 -16.37 8.52 16.88
N GLN A 273 -16.36 7.22 16.62
CA GLN A 273 -17.21 6.25 17.28
C GLN A 273 -16.51 5.58 18.46
N PRO A 274 -17.22 5.21 19.52
CA PRO A 274 -16.65 4.49 20.65
C PRO A 274 -16.16 3.10 20.23
N VAL A 275 -15.11 2.63 20.89
CA VAL A 275 -14.65 1.25 20.77
C VAL A 275 -15.55 0.35 21.63
N GLU A 276 -16.29 -0.53 20.98
CA GLU A 276 -17.12 -1.54 21.62
C GLU A 276 -16.74 -2.92 21.08
N LEU A 277 -16.74 -3.92 21.94
CA LEU A 277 -16.55 -5.30 21.50
C LEU A 277 -17.69 -5.72 20.58
N ARG A 278 -17.33 -6.23 19.42
CA ARG A 278 -18.18 -6.95 18.48
C ARG A 278 -17.62 -8.36 18.32
N VAL A 279 -18.46 -9.36 18.53
CA VAL A 279 -18.00 -10.76 18.56
C VAL A 279 -17.70 -11.29 17.17
N THR A 280 -18.39 -10.77 16.15
CA THR A 280 -18.25 -11.22 14.77
C THR A 280 -17.85 -10.09 13.81
N LEU A 281 -17.15 -10.45 12.73
CA LEU A 281 -16.86 -9.52 11.64
C LEU A 281 -18.12 -9.04 10.90
N ASP A 282 -19.20 -9.81 10.93
CA ASP A 282 -20.50 -9.40 10.39
C ASP A 282 -21.09 -8.22 11.18
N GLU A 283 -20.99 -8.25 12.50
CA GLU A 283 -21.42 -7.13 13.34
C GLU A 283 -20.57 -5.88 13.09
N ILE A 284 -19.24 -6.06 12.98
CA ILE A 284 -18.33 -4.95 12.70
C ILE A 284 -18.62 -4.34 11.33
N SER A 285 -18.85 -5.17 10.30
CA SER A 285 -19.04 -4.71 8.92
C SER A 285 -20.33 -3.91 8.71
N LYS A 286 -21.41 -4.21 9.43
CA LYS A 286 -22.70 -3.50 9.32
C LYS A 286 -22.55 -2.00 9.56
N ASP A 287 -21.77 -1.63 10.59
CA ASP A 287 -21.61 -0.25 11.02
C ASP A 287 -20.30 0.38 10.49
N PHE A 288 -19.53 -0.36 9.67
CA PHE A 288 -18.27 0.14 9.15
C PHE A 288 -18.51 1.25 8.11
N ASP A 289 -17.82 2.39 8.28
CA ASP A 289 -17.87 3.51 7.36
C ASP A 289 -16.50 4.23 7.35
N LEU A 290 -15.91 4.40 6.17
CA LEU A 290 -14.64 5.09 6.01
C LEU A 290 -14.75 6.58 6.36
N SER A 291 -15.92 7.18 6.21
CA SER A 291 -16.13 8.62 6.42
C SER A 291 -16.04 9.06 7.88
N ILE A 292 -16.11 8.12 8.84
CA ILE A 292 -16.01 8.43 10.27
C ILE A 292 -14.57 8.56 10.78
N PHE A 293 -13.58 8.17 9.95
CA PHE A 293 -12.17 8.23 10.35
C PHE A 293 -11.58 9.61 10.14
N GLY A 294 -10.72 10.02 11.08
CA GLY A 294 -9.99 11.28 11.00
C GLY A 294 -8.64 11.16 10.30
N SER A 295 -8.07 12.31 9.92
CA SER A 295 -6.75 12.41 9.30
C SER A 295 -5.59 12.43 10.31
N ALA A 296 -5.85 12.72 11.59
CA ALA A 296 -4.83 12.81 12.61
C ALA A 296 -4.18 11.44 12.89
N PRO A 297 -2.86 11.39 13.17
CA PRO A 297 -2.19 10.16 13.59
C PRO A 297 -2.94 9.50 14.76
N THR A 298 -3.12 8.21 14.66
CA THR A 298 -3.96 7.43 15.58
C THR A 298 -3.08 6.68 16.56
N LYS A 299 -3.28 6.93 17.87
CA LYS A 299 -2.53 6.23 18.92
C LYS A 299 -3.06 4.82 19.09
N PHE A 300 -2.14 3.86 19.14
CA PHE A 300 -2.40 2.46 19.46
C PHE A 300 -1.65 2.11 20.74
N ASP A 301 -2.37 1.55 21.71
CA ASP A 301 -1.81 0.93 22.91
C ASP A 301 -2.32 -0.50 23.00
N GLU A 302 -1.42 -1.48 23.08
CA GLU A 302 -1.78 -2.90 23.22
C GLU A 302 -2.61 -3.17 24.49
N LYS A 303 -2.46 -2.30 25.51
CA LYS A 303 -3.23 -2.40 26.76
C LYS A 303 -4.74 -2.27 26.55
N ASP A 304 -5.15 -1.59 25.48
CA ASP A 304 -6.57 -1.45 25.14
C ASP A 304 -7.22 -2.75 24.66
N LEU A 305 -6.39 -3.73 24.27
CA LEU A 305 -6.84 -5.05 23.82
C LEU A 305 -7.26 -5.96 24.98
N TYR A 306 -6.62 -5.86 26.14
CA TYR A 306 -6.87 -6.77 27.27
C TYR A 306 -8.31 -6.68 27.80
N PRO A 307 -8.90 -5.49 28.04
CA PRO A 307 -10.29 -5.40 28.46
C PRO A 307 -11.27 -5.95 27.43
N LEU A 308 -11.00 -5.79 26.12
CA LEU A 308 -11.83 -6.31 25.05
C LEU A 308 -11.73 -7.85 24.99
N THR A 309 -10.52 -8.40 25.06
CA THR A 309 -10.26 -9.84 25.14
C THR A 309 -10.97 -10.46 26.34
N HIS A 310 -10.85 -9.85 27.51
CA HIS A 310 -11.54 -10.34 28.71
C HIS A 310 -13.07 -10.35 28.55
N ARG A 311 -13.65 -9.32 27.94
CA ARG A 311 -15.09 -9.26 27.65
C ARG A 311 -15.49 -10.35 26.65
N TYR A 312 -14.67 -10.60 25.63
CA TYR A 312 -14.91 -11.66 24.65
C TYR A 312 -14.97 -13.03 25.32
N LEU A 313 -13.98 -13.35 26.16
CA LEU A 313 -13.93 -14.62 26.89
C LEU A 313 -15.16 -14.83 27.80
N GLN A 314 -15.76 -13.74 28.32
CA GLN A 314 -17.00 -13.81 29.08
C GLN A 314 -18.24 -14.13 28.23
N THR A 315 -18.18 -14.01 26.91
CA THR A 315 -19.27 -14.36 26.00
C THR A 315 -19.27 -15.84 25.61
N LEU A 316 -18.14 -16.53 25.82
CA LEU A 316 -17.98 -17.95 25.48
C LEU A 316 -18.72 -18.82 26.50
N ASN A 317 -19.31 -19.92 26.04
CA ASN A 317 -19.81 -20.96 26.90
C ASN A 317 -18.70 -21.91 27.31
N LEU A 318 -18.88 -22.64 28.41
CA LEU A 318 -17.89 -23.61 28.90
C LEU A 318 -17.54 -24.71 27.86
N ASP A 319 -18.39 -24.96 26.91
CA ASP A 319 -18.20 -25.95 25.85
C ASP A 319 -17.37 -25.36 24.65
N ASP A 320 -17.12 -24.06 24.63
CA ASP A 320 -16.40 -23.35 23.58
C ASP A 320 -14.91 -23.10 23.97
N VAL A 321 -14.49 -23.50 25.17
CA VAL A 321 -13.13 -23.35 25.74
C VAL A 321 -12.47 -24.75 25.87
#